data_4be3c254d7d704430333ff59b0e17b02
#
_entry.id   4be3c254d7d704430333ff59b0e17b02
#
_cell.length_a   1.000
_cell.length_b   1.000
_cell.length_c   1.000
_cell.angle_alpha   90.00
_cell.angle_beta   90.00
_cell.angle_gamma   90.00
#
_symmetry.space_group_name_H-M   'P 1'
#
loop_
_entity.id
_entity.type
_entity.pdbx_description
1 polymer ?
#
loop_
_entity_poly.entity_id
_entity_poly.type
_entity_poly.pdbx_seq_one_letter_code
_entity_poly.pdbx_strand_id
1 'polypeptide(L)'
;MMVEIKPFRGTRPFNEEAKSLIAPSTDHLSIENIEIFRKNNYWNYLKILNPVGQLKETDTLLEAKLHFTEMKENDVIKKDLFDHYYVYQIEFKGHIQTGFLSLANIEDFTNEKIKAHEKIYENRMRERAEQMLNIKTQIGPIYVFFKEMIAYPIF
;
A
#
# COMPACT_ATOMS: atom_id res chain seq x y z
N MET A 1 1.33 -27.17 -6.85
CA MET A 1 0.11 -26.39 -7.23
C MET A 1 0.56 -24.95 -7.43
N MET A 2 0.31 -24.37 -8.59
CA MET A 2 0.86 -23.07 -8.99
C MET A 2 -0.12 -21.95 -8.63
N VAL A 3 0.39 -20.83 -8.10
CA VAL A 3 -0.38 -19.60 -7.86
C VAL A 3 -0.39 -18.80 -9.16
N GLU A 4 -1.57 -18.38 -9.60
CA GLU A 4 -1.71 -17.52 -10.77
C GLU A 4 -1.58 -16.06 -10.37
N ILE A 5 -0.69 -15.33 -11.04
CA ILE A 5 -0.50 -13.90 -10.84
C ILE A 5 -0.81 -13.11 -12.10
N LYS A 6 -1.33 -11.88 -11.94
CA LYS A 6 -1.73 -11.01 -13.06
C LYS A 6 -1.15 -9.61 -12.91
N PRO A 7 -0.83 -8.96 -14.02
CA PRO A 7 -0.47 -7.55 -14.00
C PRO A 7 -1.70 -6.69 -13.69
N PHE A 8 -1.48 -5.43 -13.33
CA PHE A 8 -2.55 -4.48 -13.02
C PHE A 8 -2.12 -3.03 -13.30
N ARG A 9 -3.11 -2.14 -13.34
CA ARG A 9 -2.87 -0.70 -13.46
C ARG A 9 -2.77 -0.09 -12.07
N GLY A 10 -1.54 0.15 -11.62
CA GLY A 10 -1.26 0.80 -10.34
C GLY A 10 -1.57 2.30 -10.39
N THR A 11 -1.98 2.84 -9.24
CA THR A 11 -1.99 4.28 -9.02
C THR A 11 -0.74 4.60 -8.20
N ARG A 12 0.13 5.43 -8.73
CA ARG A 12 1.44 5.71 -8.16
C ARG A 12 1.84 7.18 -8.30
N PRO A 13 2.80 7.65 -7.49
CA PRO A 13 3.35 8.99 -7.65
C PRO A 13 3.87 9.20 -9.06
N PHE A 14 3.65 10.41 -9.56
CA PHE A 14 4.15 10.82 -10.85
C PHE A 14 5.29 11.83 -10.65
N ASN A 15 6.45 11.58 -11.26
CA ASN A 15 7.65 12.44 -11.18
C ASN A 15 8.32 12.51 -9.79
N GLU A 16 8.90 13.68 -9.50
CA GLU A 16 9.70 13.97 -8.30
C GLU A 16 8.88 14.01 -7.00
N GLU A 17 7.56 14.06 -7.11
CA GLU A 17 6.64 14.07 -5.96
C GLU A 17 6.69 12.79 -5.11
N ALA A 18 7.24 11.69 -5.67
CA ALA A 18 7.36 10.43 -4.94
C ALA A 18 8.02 10.58 -3.55
N LYS A 19 9.04 11.43 -3.44
CA LYS A 19 9.75 11.69 -2.17
C LYS A 19 8.87 12.36 -1.14
N SER A 20 7.98 13.25 -1.56
CA SER A 20 7.09 13.98 -0.68
C SER A 20 5.94 13.11 -0.16
N LEU A 21 5.63 12.03 -0.86
CA LEU A 21 4.55 11.10 -0.52
C LEU A 21 4.93 10.01 0.47
N ILE A 22 6.24 9.77 0.66
CA ILE A 22 6.71 8.69 1.52
C ILE A 22 6.15 8.85 2.93
N ALA A 23 5.47 7.80 3.40
CA ALA A 23 4.99 7.68 4.76
C ALA A 23 5.92 6.79 5.56
N PRO A 24 6.43 7.22 6.71
CA PRO A 24 7.17 6.34 7.60
C PRO A 24 6.24 5.28 8.20
N SER A 25 6.80 4.15 8.65
CA SER A 25 6.06 3.20 9.47
C SER A 25 5.58 3.88 10.75
N THR A 26 4.28 3.76 11.04
CA THR A 26 3.67 4.39 12.22
C THR A 26 3.77 3.54 13.48
N ASP A 27 4.20 2.28 13.37
CA ASP A 27 4.20 1.32 14.49
C ASP A 27 5.11 1.74 15.66
N HIS A 28 6.09 2.59 15.39
CA HIS A 28 7.05 3.07 16.39
C HIS A 28 7.04 4.60 16.57
N LEU A 29 6.07 5.29 15.97
CA LEU A 29 5.95 6.73 16.08
C LEU A 29 4.97 7.13 17.17
N SER A 30 5.31 8.15 17.95
CA SER A 30 4.35 8.80 18.84
C SER A 30 3.30 9.55 18.01
N ILE A 31 2.12 9.78 18.60
CA ILE A 31 1.05 10.56 17.97
C ILE A 31 1.57 11.94 17.57
N GLU A 32 2.37 12.58 18.41
CA GLU A 32 2.98 13.88 18.15
C GLU A 32 3.87 13.84 16.89
N ASN A 33 4.71 12.82 16.73
CA ASN A 33 5.55 12.66 15.55
C ASN A 33 4.72 12.41 14.28
N ILE A 34 3.64 11.63 14.36
CA ILE A 34 2.71 11.45 13.25
C ILE A 34 2.10 12.79 12.83
N GLU A 35 1.67 13.62 13.77
CA GLU A 35 1.14 14.96 13.52
C GLU A 35 2.16 15.89 12.85
N ILE A 36 3.42 15.85 13.30
CA ILE A 36 4.51 16.62 12.70
C ILE A 36 4.72 16.18 11.23
N PHE A 37 4.77 14.88 10.96
CA PHE A 37 4.90 14.39 9.59
C PHE A 37 3.74 14.81 8.70
N ARG A 38 2.51 14.75 9.20
CA ARG A 38 1.31 15.17 8.47
C ARG A 38 1.31 16.67 8.13
N LYS A 39 1.84 17.52 9.02
CA LYS A 39 1.92 18.97 8.84
C LYS A 39 3.04 19.40 7.91
N ASN A 40 4.20 18.75 7.97
CA ASN A 40 5.39 19.15 7.23
C ASN A 40 5.30 18.94 5.73
N ASN A 41 4.41 18.05 5.29
CA ASN A 41 4.21 17.81 3.87
C ASN A 41 2.72 17.67 3.56
N TYR A 42 2.25 18.57 2.71
CA TYR A 42 0.84 18.56 2.34
C TYR A 42 0.40 17.24 1.70
N TRP A 43 1.21 16.67 0.80
CA TRP A 43 0.91 15.43 0.07
C TRP A 43 1.28 14.15 0.81
N ASN A 44 1.65 14.22 2.08
CA ASN A 44 2.07 13.07 2.85
C ASN A 44 1.00 11.96 2.88
N TYR A 45 1.42 10.74 2.49
CA TYR A 45 0.53 9.56 2.40
C TYR A 45 -0.01 9.09 3.76
N LEU A 46 0.58 9.52 4.88
CA LEU A 46 0.03 9.24 6.22
C LEU A 46 -1.40 9.76 6.39
N LYS A 47 -1.78 10.82 5.70
CA LYS A 47 -3.16 11.33 5.72
C LYS A 47 -4.18 10.33 5.17
N ILE A 48 -3.72 9.36 4.39
CA ILE A 48 -4.55 8.30 3.83
C ILE A 48 -4.43 7.01 4.65
N LEU A 49 -3.20 6.62 5.04
CA LEU A 49 -2.93 5.35 5.73
C LEU A 49 -3.34 5.36 7.19
N ASN A 50 -3.10 6.47 7.86
CA ASN A 50 -3.41 6.65 9.28
C ASN A 50 -4.10 8.00 9.47
N PRO A 51 -5.39 8.06 9.17
CA PRO A 51 -6.16 9.28 9.35
C PRO A 51 -6.38 9.64 10.83
N VAL A 52 -5.83 8.88 11.78
CA VAL A 52 -5.98 9.13 13.21
C VAL A 52 -5.34 10.48 13.57
N GLY A 53 -6.20 11.44 13.82
CA GLY A 53 -5.95 12.69 14.49
C GLY A 53 -6.91 12.81 15.65
N GLN A 54 -7.06 14.00 16.23
CA GLN A 54 -8.04 14.30 17.30
C GLN A 54 -9.50 14.33 16.80
N LEU A 55 -9.73 14.01 15.52
CA LEU A 55 -11.04 14.03 14.89
C LEU A 55 -11.82 12.73 15.19
N LYS A 56 -13.13 12.82 15.15
CA LYS A 56 -14.00 11.63 15.24
C LYS A 56 -13.71 10.70 14.07
N GLU A 57 -13.82 9.40 14.28
CA GLU A 57 -13.49 8.35 13.33
C GLU A 57 -14.11 8.54 11.93
N THR A 58 -15.35 9.03 11.90
CA THR A 58 -16.08 9.35 10.65
C THR A 58 -15.46 10.51 9.86
N ASP A 59 -14.94 11.52 10.57
CA ASP A 59 -14.35 12.71 9.94
C ASP A 59 -12.99 12.38 9.32
N THR A 60 -12.23 11.47 9.96
CA THR A 60 -10.92 11.03 9.48
C THR A 60 -10.99 10.22 8.19
N LEU A 61 -12.00 9.37 8.03
CA LEU A 61 -12.23 8.63 6.79
C LEU A 61 -12.61 9.56 5.64
N LEU A 62 -13.44 10.57 5.91
CA LEU A 62 -13.81 11.58 4.92
C LEU A 62 -12.59 12.39 4.49
N GLU A 63 -11.77 12.85 5.42
CA GLU A 63 -10.53 13.56 5.12
C GLU A 63 -9.57 12.73 4.25
N ALA A 64 -9.37 11.46 4.58
CA ALA A 64 -8.54 10.56 3.80
C ALA A 64 -9.05 10.44 2.35
N LYS A 65 -10.38 10.34 2.17
CA LYS A 65 -11.00 10.29 0.86
C LYS A 65 -10.82 11.58 0.07
N LEU A 66 -11.06 12.73 0.70
CA LEU A 66 -10.89 14.04 0.08
C LEU A 66 -9.44 14.24 -0.35
N HIS A 67 -8.49 13.95 0.54
CA HIS A 67 -7.07 14.07 0.26
C HIS A 67 -6.62 13.15 -0.89
N PHE A 68 -7.08 11.90 -0.91
CA PHE A 68 -6.79 10.98 -2.01
C PHE A 68 -7.37 11.45 -3.35
N THR A 69 -8.55 12.06 -3.32
CA THR A 69 -9.19 12.65 -4.51
C THR A 69 -8.38 13.83 -5.00
N GLU A 70 -8.01 14.74 -4.11
CA GLU A 70 -7.20 15.91 -4.40
C GLU A 70 -5.83 15.56 -4.99
N MET A 71 -5.17 14.51 -4.47
CA MET A 71 -3.92 14.00 -5.04
C MET A 71 -4.07 13.56 -6.50
N LYS A 72 -5.21 12.99 -6.88
CA LYS A 72 -5.48 12.61 -8.28
C LYS A 72 -5.79 13.82 -9.14
N GLU A 73 -6.59 14.76 -8.65
CA GLU A 73 -6.99 15.97 -9.38
C GLU A 73 -5.81 16.89 -9.65
N ASN A 74 -4.81 16.89 -8.76
CA ASN A 74 -3.58 17.68 -8.90
C ASN A 74 -2.43 16.88 -9.55
N ASP A 75 -2.71 15.71 -10.13
CA ASP A 75 -1.71 14.88 -10.82
C ASP A 75 -0.53 14.41 -9.95
N VAL A 76 -0.68 14.47 -8.62
CA VAL A 76 0.34 13.99 -7.66
C VAL A 76 0.50 12.48 -7.74
N ILE A 77 -0.63 11.79 -7.91
CA ILE A 77 -0.70 10.36 -8.20
C ILE A 77 -1.52 10.11 -9.46
N LYS A 78 -1.06 9.21 -10.30
CA LYS A 78 -1.75 8.84 -11.55
C LYS A 78 -1.92 7.35 -11.67
N LYS A 79 -3.02 6.94 -12.28
CA LYS A 79 -3.25 5.56 -12.65
C LYS A 79 -2.54 5.27 -13.98
N ASP A 80 -1.78 4.19 -14.02
CA ASP A 80 -1.11 3.75 -15.24
C ASP A 80 -2.12 3.42 -16.34
N LEU A 81 -1.73 3.66 -17.60
CA LEU A 81 -2.60 3.44 -18.76
C LEU A 81 -2.76 1.95 -19.11
N PHE A 82 -1.73 1.17 -18.83
CA PHE A 82 -1.65 -0.25 -19.15
C PHE A 82 -1.40 -1.09 -17.91
N ASP A 83 -1.67 -2.39 -18.01
CA ASP A 83 -1.40 -3.33 -16.95
C ASP A 83 0.10 -3.66 -16.89
N HIS A 84 0.69 -3.62 -15.70
CA HIS A 84 2.12 -3.85 -15.46
C HIS A 84 2.33 -4.79 -14.26
N TYR A 85 3.47 -5.46 -14.23
CA TYR A 85 4.12 -5.94 -13.03
C TYR A 85 5.09 -4.86 -12.56
N TYR A 86 5.12 -4.57 -11.26
CA TYR A 86 5.98 -3.54 -10.71
C TYR A 86 7.11 -4.17 -9.93
N VAL A 87 8.34 -3.77 -10.22
CA VAL A 87 9.48 -4.17 -9.40
C VAL A 87 9.48 -3.34 -8.13
N TYR A 88 9.57 -4.02 -6.99
CA TYR A 88 9.64 -3.42 -5.67
C TYR A 88 10.99 -3.75 -5.04
N GLN A 89 11.76 -2.74 -4.66
CA GLN A 89 13.06 -2.92 -4.06
C GLN A 89 13.14 -2.16 -2.73
N ILE A 90 13.59 -2.85 -1.70
CA ILE A 90 13.89 -2.25 -0.40
C ILE A 90 15.39 -2.39 -0.17
N GLU A 91 16.03 -1.29 0.20
CA GLU A 91 17.41 -1.26 0.67
C GLU A 91 17.44 -0.83 2.13
N PHE A 92 18.08 -1.65 2.97
CA PHE A 92 18.27 -1.34 4.37
C PHE A 92 19.63 -1.81 4.84
N LYS A 93 20.46 -0.88 5.33
CA LYS A 93 21.84 -1.17 5.83
C LYS A 93 22.68 -2.00 4.85
N GLY A 94 22.61 -1.69 3.56
CA GLY A 94 23.35 -2.40 2.53
C GLY A 94 22.76 -3.76 2.11
N HIS A 95 21.66 -4.18 2.73
CA HIS A 95 20.89 -5.33 2.30
C HIS A 95 19.79 -4.91 1.32
N ILE A 96 19.79 -5.53 0.15
CA ILE A 96 18.81 -5.24 -0.91
C ILE A 96 17.87 -6.43 -1.03
N GLN A 97 16.57 -6.16 -0.93
CA GLN A 97 15.52 -7.12 -1.18
C GLN A 97 14.70 -6.66 -2.38
N THR A 98 14.58 -7.53 -3.36
CA THR A 98 13.81 -7.24 -4.59
C THR A 98 12.65 -8.21 -4.69
N GLY A 99 11.49 -7.67 -5.01
CA GLY A 99 10.27 -8.42 -5.28
C GLY A 99 9.50 -7.76 -6.43
N PHE A 100 8.31 -8.25 -6.69
CA PHE A 100 7.41 -7.62 -7.63
C PHE A 100 5.98 -7.57 -7.09
N LEU A 101 5.23 -6.57 -7.54
CA LEU A 101 3.82 -6.39 -7.20
C LEU A 101 2.97 -6.93 -8.36
N SER A 102 1.97 -7.72 -8.01
CA SER A 102 1.01 -8.32 -8.93
C SER A 102 -0.33 -8.52 -8.24
N LEU A 103 -1.35 -8.86 -8.99
CA LEU A 103 -2.58 -9.43 -8.42
C LEU A 103 -2.41 -10.94 -8.25
N ALA A 104 -3.00 -11.48 -7.19
CA ALA A 104 -3.21 -12.91 -7.01
C ALA A 104 -4.71 -13.18 -6.85
N ASN A 105 -5.14 -14.38 -7.23
CA ASN A 105 -6.54 -14.77 -7.04
C ASN A 105 -6.80 -15.00 -5.54
N ILE A 106 -7.87 -14.41 -5.02
CA ILE A 106 -8.27 -14.59 -3.62
C ILE A 106 -8.60 -16.07 -3.30
N GLU A 107 -9.04 -16.84 -4.30
CA GLU A 107 -9.30 -18.26 -4.16
C GLU A 107 -8.01 -19.05 -3.84
N ASP A 108 -6.86 -18.59 -4.31
CA ASP A 108 -5.57 -19.21 -4.00
C ASP A 108 -5.21 -19.08 -2.52
N PHE A 109 -5.71 -18.02 -1.86
CA PHE A 109 -5.62 -17.88 -0.42
C PHE A 109 -6.64 -18.77 0.30
N THR A 110 -7.89 -18.81 -0.15
CA THR A 110 -8.95 -19.63 0.44
C THR A 110 -8.65 -21.13 0.32
N ASN A 111 -8.02 -21.55 -0.79
CA ASN A 111 -7.62 -22.93 -1.06
C ASN A 111 -6.22 -23.28 -0.50
N GLU A 112 -5.68 -22.43 0.38
CA GLU A 112 -4.38 -22.62 1.05
C GLU A 112 -3.16 -22.78 0.12
N LYS A 113 -3.26 -22.38 -1.16
CA LYS A 113 -2.09 -22.27 -2.04
C LYS A 113 -1.18 -21.13 -1.59
N ILE A 114 -1.79 -20.02 -1.12
CA ILE A 114 -1.12 -18.95 -0.41
C ILE A 114 -1.44 -19.11 1.06
N LYS A 115 -0.43 -19.42 1.87
CA LYS A 115 -0.61 -19.66 3.30
C LYS A 115 -0.48 -18.37 4.10
N ALA A 116 -1.39 -18.18 5.06
CA ALA A 116 -1.21 -17.13 6.06
C ALA A 116 0.00 -17.45 6.93
N HIS A 117 0.84 -16.44 7.20
CA HIS A 117 2.06 -16.61 8.00
C HIS A 117 1.95 -15.97 9.39
N GLU A 118 0.93 -15.18 9.64
CA GLU A 118 0.69 -14.55 10.94
C GLU A 118 -0.79 -14.45 11.29
N LYS A 119 -1.07 -14.22 12.56
CA LYS A 119 -2.44 -13.96 13.03
C LYS A 119 -2.84 -12.54 12.69
N ILE A 120 -4.03 -12.39 12.15
CA ILE A 120 -4.63 -11.10 11.85
C ILE A 120 -5.37 -10.60 13.09
N TYR A 121 -5.12 -9.35 13.48
CA TYR A 121 -5.91 -8.67 14.52
C TYR A 121 -7.20 -8.14 13.87
N GLU A 122 -8.36 -8.64 14.32
CA GLU A 122 -9.66 -8.31 13.74
C GLU A 122 -9.92 -6.80 13.65
N ASN A 123 -9.56 -6.04 14.68
CA ASN A 123 -9.75 -4.58 14.69
C ASN A 123 -8.93 -3.92 13.56
N ARG A 124 -7.66 -4.26 13.41
CA ARG A 124 -6.80 -3.72 12.33
C ARG A 124 -7.31 -4.12 10.94
N MET A 125 -7.84 -5.33 10.82
CA MET A 125 -8.45 -5.80 9.57
C MET A 125 -9.68 -4.97 9.20
N ARG A 126 -10.57 -4.71 10.16
CA ARG A 126 -11.77 -3.90 9.96
C ARG A 126 -11.42 -2.46 9.58
N GLU A 127 -10.55 -1.81 10.35
CA GLU A 127 -10.06 -0.46 10.05
C GLU A 127 -9.49 -0.36 8.62
N ARG A 128 -8.68 -1.33 8.22
CA ARG A 128 -8.09 -1.36 6.88
C ARG A 128 -9.16 -1.59 5.80
N ALA A 129 -10.11 -2.48 6.04
CA ALA A 129 -11.21 -2.74 5.12
C ALA A 129 -12.09 -1.48 4.94
N GLU A 130 -12.43 -0.78 6.02
CA GLU A 130 -13.19 0.47 5.98
C GLU A 130 -12.45 1.57 5.20
N GLN A 131 -11.15 1.72 5.42
CA GLN A 131 -10.34 2.65 4.64
C GLN A 131 -10.40 2.34 3.14
N MET A 132 -10.17 1.08 2.77
CA MET A 132 -10.20 0.66 1.36
C MET A 132 -11.57 0.85 0.72
N LEU A 133 -12.65 0.53 1.44
CA LEU A 133 -14.02 0.73 0.97
C LEU A 133 -14.35 2.23 0.78
N ASN A 134 -13.88 3.06 1.70
CA ASN A 134 -14.11 4.50 1.66
C ASN A 134 -13.43 5.17 0.46
N ILE A 135 -12.15 4.87 0.21
CA ILE A 135 -11.39 5.43 -0.92
C ILE A 135 -11.58 4.64 -2.22
N LYS A 136 -12.26 3.49 -2.17
CA LYS A 136 -12.48 2.56 -3.30
C LYS A 136 -11.19 2.14 -4.00
N THR A 137 -10.15 1.91 -3.21
CA THR A 137 -8.81 1.58 -3.72
C THR A 137 -8.11 0.65 -2.74
N GLN A 138 -7.42 -0.38 -3.28
CA GLN A 138 -6.52 -1.21 -2.50
C GLN A 138 -5.30 -0.40 -2.08
N ILE A 139 -5.05 -0.29 -0.78
CA ILE A 139 -3.89 0.36 -0.19
C ILE A 139 -3.09 -0.63 0.64
N GLY A 140 -1.79 -0.63 0.44
CA GLY A 140 -0.90 -1.57 1.12
C GLY A 140 -0.93 -2.97 0.51
N PRO A 141 0.17 -3.39 -0.13
CA PRO A 141 0.30 -4.74 -0.68
C PRO A 141 0.44 -5.76 0.45
N ILE A 142 0.04 -7.01 0.17
CA ILE A 142 0.32 -8.15 1.02
C ILE A 142 1.70 -8.68 0.64
N TYR A 143 2.51 -9.00 1.63
CA TYR A 143 3.82 -9.58 1.41
C TYR A 143 3.74 -11.11 1.36
N VAL A 144 4.25 -11.73 0.29
CA VAL A 144 4.24 -13.17 0.08
C VAL A 144 5.66 -13.66 -0.22
N PHE A 145 6.08 -14.72 0.44
CA PHE A 145 7.36 -15.40 0.18
C PHE A 145 7.14 -16.60 -0.72
N PHE A 146 8.07 -16.80 -1.65
CA PHE A 146 8.19 -18.03 -2.40
C PHE A 146 9.33 -18.85 -1.80
N LYS A 147 9.09 -20.15 -1.55
CA LYS A 147 10.10 -21.04 -0.99
C LYS A 147 11.21 -21.36 -1.99
N GLU A 148 10.87 -21.40 -3.28
CA GLU A 148 11.82 -21.61 -4.39
C GLU A 148 11.34 -20.82 -5.60
N MET A 149 12.21 -20.00 -6.18
CA MET A 149 11.99 -19.47 -7.53
C MET A 149 12.70 -20.40 -8.52
N ILE A 150 11.94 -21.16 -9.29
CA ILE A 150 12.44 -21.75 -10.52
C ILE A 150 12.42 -20.60 -11.55
N ALA A 151 13.53 -19.90 -11.68
CA ALA A 151 13.69 -18.93 -12.75
C ALA A 151 13.81 -19.71 -14.06
N TYR A 152 12.76 -19.76 -14.86
CA TYR A 152 12.90 -20.13 -16.26
C TYR A 152 13.58 -18.95 -16.97
N PRO A 153 14.66 -19.20 -17.74
CA PRO A 153 15.24 -18.15 -18.55
C PRO A 153 14.17 -17.66 -19.53
N ILE A 154 13.88 -16.36 -19.47
CA ILE A 154 13.06 -15.69 -20.47
C ILE A 154 13.98 -15.48 -21.67
N PHE A 155 13.79 -16.28 -22.72
CA PHE A 155 14.43 -16.08 -24.01
C PHE A 155 13.68 -15.03 -24.83
#